data_572fd13ad60cfb553647d9a0395f5644
#
_entry.id   572fd13ad60cfb553647d9a0395f5644
#
_cell.length_a   1.000
_cell.length_b   1.000
_cell.length_c   1.000
_cell.angle_alpha   90.00
_cell.angle_beta   90.00
_cell.angle_gamma   90.00
#
_symmetry.space_group_name_H-M   'P 1'
#
loop_
_entity.id
_entity.type
_entity.pdbx_description
1 polymer ?
#
loop_
_entity_poly.entity_id
_entity_poly.type
_entity_poly.pdbx_seq_one_letter_code
_entity_poly.pdbx_strand_id
1 'polypeptide(L)' 'MVKQIVREPGRTFGEFSLLTGLTPTDCTLPNISLATDLAGLKLQLPLLSAAMTSVTGYEMALALGKEGGLGVLPVRL' A
#
# COMPACT_ATOMS: atom_id res chain seq x y z
N MET A 1 16.19 -21.22 13.62
CA MET A 1 15.17 -20.57 12.78
C MET A 1 14.04 -21.54 12.52
N VAL A 2 12.84 -21.13 12.82
CA VAL A 2 11.64 -21.95 12.58
C VAL A 2 11.10 -21.63 11.19
N LYS A 3 10.92 -22.68 10.38
CA LYS A 3 10.29 -22.54 9.08
C LYS A 3 8.85 -23.00 9.17
N GLN A 4 7.97 -22.24 8.58
CA GLN A 4 6.55 -22.54 8.55
C GLN A 4 6.13 -22.83 7.11
N ILE A 5 5.42 -23.96 6.94
CA ILE A 5 4.88 -24.33 5.63
C ILE A 5 3.39 -23.97 5.64
N VAL A 6 3.01 -23.09 4.73
CA VAL A 6 1.62 -22.70 4.54
C VAL A 6 1.03 -23.61 3.48
N ARG A 7 -0.02 -24.36 3.85
CA ARG A 7 -0.65 -25.33 2.95
C ARG A 7 -1.73 -24.72 2.06
N GLU A 8 -2.23 -23.56 2.45
CA GLU A 8 -3.19 -22.87 1.60
C GLU A 8 -2.48 -22.27 0.39
N PRO A 9 -3.10 -22.35 -0.82
CA PRO A 9 -2.48 -21.77 -2.00
C PRO A 9 -2.41 -20.25 -1.91
N GLY A 10 -1.27 -19.69 -2.29
CA GLY A 10 -1.14 -18.25 -2.47
C GLY A 10 -1.88 -17.81 -3.73
N ARG A 11 -2.24 -16.52 -3.78
CA ARG A 11 -2.95 -15.96 -4.92
C ARG A 11 -2.29 -14.66 -5.36
N THR A 12 -2.36 -14.38 -6.66
CA THR A 12 -1.87 -13.12 -7.22
C THR A 12 -3.05 -12.16 -7.43
N PHE A 13 -2.73 -10.88 -7.57
CA PHE A 13 -3.78 -9.87 -7.80
C PHE A 13 -4.54 -10.12 -9.10
N GLY A 14 -3.90 -10.71 -10.11
CA GLY A 14 -4.56 -11.01 -11.38
C GLY A 14 -5.66 -12.07 -11.29
N GLU A 15 -5.71 -12.80 -10.17
CA GLU A 15 -6.76 -13.81 -9.94
C GLU A 15 -8.02 -13.22 -9.32
N PHE A 16 -8.02 -11.93 -8.99
CA PHE A 16 -9.16 -11.29 -8.36
C PHE A 16 -9.78 -10.25 -9.27
N SER A 17 -11.08 -10.07 -9.13
CA SER A 17 -11.81 -8.99 -9.80
C SER A 17 -12.75 -8.34 -8.79
N LEU A 18 -12.94 -7.04 -8.95
CA LEU A 18 -13.90 -6.33 -8.14
C LEU A 18 -15.30 -6.55 -8.69
N LEU A 19 -16.22 -6.87 -7.81
CA LEU A 19 -17.64 -6.95 -8.17
C LEU A 19 -18.21 -5.54 -8.28
N THR A 20 -19.08 -5.35 -9.27
CA THR A 20 -19.80 -4.10 -9.40
C THR A 20 -20.82 -3.96 -8.27
N GLY A 21 -21.05 -2.74 -7.84
CA GLY A 21 -21.98 -2.43 -6.76
C GLY A 21 -22.63 -1.09 -6.97
N LEU A 22 -23.45 -0.70 -6.02
CA LEU A 22 -24.15 0.57 -6.04
C LEU A 22 -23.26 1.66 -5.44
N THR A 23 -23.10 2.76 -6.15
CA THR A 23 -22.41 3.94 -5.63
C THR A 23 -23.46 4.94 -5.15
N PRO A 24 -23.47 5.28 -3.84
CA PRO A 24 -24.38 6.29 -3.33
C PRO A 24 -24.15 7.66 -3.96
N THR A 25 -25.19 8.49 -3.99
CA THR A 25 -25.10 9.83 -4.58
C THR A 25 -24.20 10.77 -3.79
N ASP A 26 -23.96 10.51 -2.50
CA ASP A 26 -23.08 11.29 -1.65
C ASP A 26 -21.60 10.84 -1.74
N CYS A 27 -21.31 9.82 -2.53
CA CYS A 27 -19.94 9.34 -2.76
C CYS A 27 -19.25 10.24 -3.77
N THR A 28 -18.81 11.41 -3.32
CA THR A 28 -18.09 12.40 -4.13
C THR A 28 -16.69 12.62 -3.57
N LEU A 29 -15.80 13.20 -4.36
CA LEU A 29 -14.40 13.39 -3.94
C LEU A 29 -14.27 14.10 -2.58
N PRO A 30 -15.03 15.17 -2.27
CA PRO A 30 -14.91 15.81 -0.95
C PRO A 30 -15.32 14.92 0.21
N ASN A 31 -16.13 13.88 -0.03
CA ASN A 31 -16.64 12.98 1.01
C ASN A 31 -15.79 11.71 1.14
N ILE A 32 -14.72 11.57 0.37
CA ILE A 32 -13.86 10.39 0.38
C ILE A 32 -12.61 10.71 1.19
N SER A 33 -12.27 9.81 2.12
CA SER A 33 -11.02 9.87 2.87
C SER A 33 -10.19 8.64 2.56
N LEU A 34 -8.93 8.85 2.19
CA LEU A 34 -7.97 7.77 1.93
C LEU A 34 -7.06 7.53 3.13
N ALA A 35 -7.31 8.20 4.25
CA ALA A 35 -6.51 8.05 5.46
C ALA A 35 -6.56 6.61 5.97
N THR A 36 -5.41 6.09 6.37
CA THR A 36 -5.29 4.73 6.86
C THR A 36 -4.18 4.62 7.91
N ASP A 37 -4.20 3.54 8.68
CA ASP A 37 -3.15 3.22 9.64
C ASP A 37 -2.37 2.01 9.13
N LEU A 38 -1.05 2.11 9.22
CA LEU A 38 -0.16 1.01 8.88
C LEU A 38 0.91 0.89 9.96
N ALA A 39 0.90 -0.22 10.71
CA ALA A 39 1.89 -0.51 11.75
C ALA A 39 2.07 0.67 12.73
N GLY A 40 0.99 1.31 13.12
CA GLY A 40 1.02 2.46 14.03
C GLY A 40 1.30 3.80 13.37
N LEU A 41 1.59 3.82 12.08
CA LEU A 41 1.78 5.06 11.32
C LEU A 41 0.47 5.47 10.67
N LYS A 42 0.19 6.77 10.73
CA LYS A 42 -1.00 7.33 10.08
C LYS A 42 -0.63 7.88 8.72
N LEU A 43 -1.23 7.31 7.68
CA LEU A 43 -1.00 7.73 6.31
C LEU A 43 -2.23 8.46 5.79
N GLN A 44 -2.02 9.54 5.05
CA GLN A 44 -3.11 10.24 4.38
C GLN A 44 -3.47 9.58 3.06
N LEU A 45 -2.54 8.82 2.49
CA LEU A 45 -2.69 8.14 1.22
C LEU A 45 -2.21 6.69 1.38
N PRO A 46 -3.05 5.69 1.06
CA PRO A 46 -2.66 4.28 1.24
C PRO A 46 -1.77 3.80 0.10
N LEU A 47 -0.61 4.42 -0.06
CA LEU A 47 0.31 4.14 -1.14
C LEU A 47 1.71 3.93 -0.58
N LEU A 48 2.31 2.80 -0.95
CA LEU A 48 3.65 2.43 -0.54
C LEU A 48 4.52 2.24 -1.77
N SER A 49 5.81 2.56 -1.66
CA SER A 49 6.77 2.17 -2.69
C SER A 49 7.52 0.91 -2.27
N ALA A 50 7.90 0.09 -3.26
CA ALA A 50 8.53 -1.20 -3.01
C ALA A 50 9.96 -1.04 -2.48
N ALA A 51 10.38 -1.95 -1.61
CA ALA A 51 11.73 -1.98 -1.03
C ALA A 51 12.75 -2.57 -2.02
N MET A 52 12.91 -1.89 -3.14
CA MET A 52 13.83 -2.29 -4.21
C MET A 52 14.75 -1.12 -4.54
N THR A 53 16.03 -1.40 -4.77
CA THR A 53 17.03 -0.37 -5.04
C THR A 53 16.70 0.45 -6.29
N SER A 54 16.02 -0.15 -7.27
CA SER A 54 15.61 0.52 -8.50
C SER A 54 14.33 1.34 -8.35
N VAL A 55 13.62 1.22 -7.22
CA VAL A 55 12.33 1.86 -6.99
C VAL A 55 12.42 2.94 -5.92
N THR A 56 12.87 2.57 -4.71
CA THR A 56 12.82 3.47 -3.56
C THR A 56 14.22 3.82 -3.07
N GLY A 57 14.61 5.07 -3.29
CA GLY A 57 15.75 5.69 -2.64
C GLY A 57 15.28 6.85 -1.79
N TYR A 58 16.23 7.69 -1.38
CA TYR A 58 15.93 8.87 -0.55
C TYR A 58 14.89 9.80 -1.23
N GLU A 59 15.08 10.06 -2.51
CA GLU A 59 14.22 10.99 -3.23
C GLU A 59 12.79 10.48 -3.35
N MET A 60 12.63 9.21 -3.68
CA MET A 60 11.29 8.61 -3.77
C MET A 60 10.60 8.57 -2.41
N ALA A 61 11.33 8.18 -1.36
CA ALA A 61 10.77 8.14 -0.01
C ALA A 61 10.32 9.53 0.44
N LEU A 62 11.11 10.55 0.15
CA LEU A 62 10.78 11.93 0.50
C LEU A 62 9.56 12.43 -0.28
N ALA A 63 9.55 12.18 -1.59
CA ALA A 63 8.44 12.60 -2.45
C ALA A 63 7.12 11.94 -2.04
N LEU A 64 7.17 10.63 -1.79
CA LEU A 64 5.97 9.89 -1.40
C LEU A 64 5.48 10.30 -0.01
N GLY A 65 6.41 10.55 0.91
CA GLY A 65 6.06 11.06 2.24
C GLY A 65 5.36 12.41 2.19
N LYS A 66 5.78 13.29 1.30
CA LYS A 66 5.14 14.60 1.13
C LYS A 66 3.71 14.48 0.62
N GLU A 67 3.41 13.43 -0.14
CA GLU A 67 2.06 13.19 -0.64
C GLU A 67 1.19 12.42 0.38
N GLY A 68 1.76 12.02 1.50
CA GLY A 68 1.04 11.32 2.55
C GLY A 68 1.13 9.81 2.52
N GLY A 69 1.93 9.26 1.63
CA GLY A 69 2.23 7.83 1.55
C GLY A 69 3.46 7.45 2.34
N LEU A 70 4.03 6.30 2.04
CA LEU A 70 5.19 5.78 2.75
C LEU A 70 6.15 5.08 1.78
N GLY A 71 7.41 5.48 1.80
CA GLY A 71 8.45 4.78 1.07
C GLY A 71 9.09 3.71 1.94
N VAL A 72 9.26 2.52 1.38
CA VAL A 72 9.95 1.42 2.07
C VAL A 72 11.33 1.27 1.46
N LEU A 73 12.36 1.54 2.26
CA LEU A 73 13.75 1.47 1.79
C LEU A 73 14.26 0.04 1.83
N PRO A 74 15.02 -0.38 0.81
CA PRO A 74 15.64 -1.70 0.84
C PRO A 74 16.81 -1.73 1.82
N VAL A 75 17.01 -2.90 2.43
CA VAL A 75 18.17 -3.14 3.31
C VAL A 75 19.19 -3.94 2.53
N ARG A 76 20.42 -3.44 2.54
CA ARG A 76 21.58 -4.15 1.96
C ARG A 76 22.36 -4.78 3.09
N LEU A 77 22.53 -6.08 3.01
CA LEU A 77 23.36 -6.84 3.95
C LEU A 77 24.69 -7.21 3.31
#